data_aad8e7abc577c59804172e8f242977e6
#
_entry.id   aad8e7abc577c59804172e8f242977e6
#
_cell.length_a   1.000
_cell.length_b   1.000
_cell.length_c   1.000
_cell.angle_alpha   90.00
_cell.angle_beta   90.00
_cell.angle_gamma   90.00
#
_symmetry.space_group_name_H-M   'P 1'
#
loop_
_entity.id
_entity.type
_entity.pdbx_description
1 polymer ?
#
loop_
_entity_poly.entity_id
_entity_poly.type
_entity_poly.pdbx_seq_one_letter_code
_entity_poly.pdbx_strand_id
1 'polypeptide(L)'
;MTADDGLAVIAAALDSRIHLDHEPDCSHLVHAIYTRAGFPYSYAPSSDLYFGTREFQRVNRPQAGDLVVWRGHAGIVVNPAQHVFFSALRSGFGTDTYDAPYWKERGGVRFFRYIKGSFPSSRR
;
A
#
# COMPACT_ATOMS: atom_id res chain seq x y z
N MET A 1 1.47 -2.04 12.99
CA MET A 1 2.17 -3.02 12.13
C MET A 1 3.64 -3.03 12.50
N THR A 2 4.15 -4.19 12.83
CA THR A 2 5.57 -4.34 13.16
C THR A 2 6.40 -4.44 11.88
N ALA A 3 7.73 -4.45 12.03
CA ALA A 3 8.63 -4.65 10.89
C ALA A 3 8.39 -6.03 10.24
N ASP A 4 8.16 -7.06 11.04
CA ASP A 4 7.87 -8.39 10.52
C ASP A 4 6.55 -8.42 9.75
N ASP A 5 5.54 -7.71 10.25
CA ASP A 5 4.27 -7.57 9.53
C ASP A 5 4.49 -6.92 8.17
N GLY A 6 5.35 -5.90 8.13
CA GLY A 6 5.69 -5.23 6.88
C GLY A 6 6.35 -6.17 5.89
N LEU A 7 7.22 -7.05 6.36
CA LEU A 7 7.84 -8.03 5.48
C LEU A 7 6.81 -9.03 4.95
N ALA A 8 5.81 -9.38 5.75
CA ALA A 8 4.72 -10.24 5.28
C ALA A 8 3.92 -9.57 4.17
N VAL A 9 3.71 -8.25 4.27
CA VAL A 9 3.03 -7.49 3.21
C VAL A 9 3.85 -7.55 1.93
N ILE A 10 5.16 -7.35 2.02
CA ILE A 10 6.04 -7.40 0.85
C ILE A 10 6.03 -8.78 0.23
N ALA A 11 6.10 -9.84 1.02
CA ALA A 11 6.05 -11.20 0.52
C ALA A 11 4.75 -11.44 -0.25
N ALA A 12 3.63 -10.93 0.26
CA ALA A 12 2.36 -11.04 -0.44
C ALA A 12 2.35 -10.24 -1.74
N ALA A 13 2.98 -9.05 -1.74
CA ALA A 13 3.05 -8.21 -2.94
C ALA A 13 3.81 -8.89 -4.07
N LEU A 14 4.85 -9.63 -3.72
CA LEU A 14 5.70 -10.30 -4.71
C LEU A 14 5.21 -11.70 -5.05
N ASP A 15 4.10 -12.13 -4.49
CA ASP A 15 3.56 -13.47 -4.76
C ASP A 15 2.86 -13.45 -6.11
N SER A 16 3.39 -14.25 -7.04
CA SER A 16 2.86 -14.33 -8.40
C SER A 16 1.47 -14.94 -8.47
N ARG A 17 0.96 -15.51 -7.36
CA ARG A 17 -0.36 -16.13 -7.31
C ARG A 17 -1.48 -15.13 -7.02
N ILE A 18 -1.15 -13.85 -6.79
CA ILE A 18 -2.19 -12.85 -6.62
C ILE A 18 -2.91 -12.64 -7.95
N HIS A 19 -4.23 -12.71 -7.90
CA HIS A 19 -5.10 -12.45 -9.04
C HIS A 19 -6.12 -11.40 -8.71
N LEU A 20 -6.58 -10.71 -9.76
CA LEU A 20 -7.72 -9.83 -9.68
C LEU A 20 -8.72 -10.24 -10.74
N ASP A 21 -10.01 -10.23 -10.40
CA ASP A 21 -11.06 -10.71 -11.30
C ASP A 21 -11.35 -9.73 -12.43
N HIS A 22 -10.84 -8.53 -12.33
CA HIS A 22 -11.04 -7.48 -13.32
C HIS A 22 -9.71 -6.81 -13.57
N GLU A 23 -9.72 -5.87 -14.51
CA GLU A 23 -8.51 -5.14 -14.83
C GLU A 23 -7.96 -4.48 -13.56
N PRO A 24 -6.71 -4.78 -13.18
CA PRO A 24 -6.19 -4.31 -11.92
C PRO A 24 -5.91 -2.82 -11.94
N ASP A 25 -6.31 -2.15 -10.88
CA ASP A 25 -5.85 -0.81 -10.61
C ASP A 25 -5.08 -0.81 -9.30
N CYS A 26 -4.45 0.32 -9.00
CA CYS A 26 -3.54 0.39 -7.87
C CYS A 26 -4.23 0.16 -6.52
N SER A 27 -5.43 0.72 -6.33
CA SER A 27 -6.10 0.58 -5.03
C SER A 27 -6.64 -0.82 -4.80
N HIS A 28 -7.10 -1.50 -5.86
CA HIS A 28 -7.54 -2.89 -5.73
C HIS A 28 -6.36 -3.82 -5.51
N LEU A 29 -5.23 -3.54 -6.14
CA LEU A 29 -4.02 -4.34 -5.94
C LEU A 29 -3.53 -4.25 -4.51
N VAL A 30 -3.43 -3.04 -3.93
CA VAL A 30 -2.99 -2.89 -2.55
C VAL A 30 -3.94 -3.58 -1.60
N HIS A 31 -5.24 -3.49 -1.85
CA HIS A 31 -6.25 -4.15 -1.02
C HIS A 31 -6.05 -5.67 -1.05
N ALA A 32 -5.83 -6.24 -2.23
CA ALA A 32 -5.60 -7.67 -2.37
C ALA A 32 -4.33 -8.11 -1.63
N ILE A 33 -3.29 -7.31 -1.71
CA ILE A 33 -2.00 -7.63 -1.07
C ILE A 33 -2.16 -7.65 0.46
N TYR A 34 -2.79 -6.62 1.03
CA TYR A 34 -2.98 -6.57 2.48
C TYR A 34 -3.89 -7.70 2.95
N THR A 35 -4.93 -8.01 2.19
CA THR A 35 -5.82 -9.13 2.52
C THR A 35 -5.05 -10.44 2.54
N ARG A 36 -4.23 -10.66 1.53
CA ARG A 36 -3.44 -11.89 1.45
C ARG A 36 -2.42 -11.99 2.59
N ALA A 37 -1.88 -10.86 3.01
CA ALA A 37 -0.91 -10.84 4.10
C ALA A 37 -1.55 -11.06 5.47
N GLY A 38 -2.88 -11.04 5.54
CA GLY A 38 -3.59 -11.21 6.81
C GLY A 38 -3.96 -9.90 7.48
N PHE A 39 -3.92 -8.79 6.74
CA PHE A 39 -4.23 -7.45 7.28
C PHE A 39 -5.37 -6.81 6.50
N PRO A 40 -6.58 -7.37 6.61
CA PRO A 40 -7.70 -6.83 5.82
C PRO A 40 -8.12 -5.45 6.28
N TYR A 41 -8.66 -4.69 5.37
CA TYR A 41 -9.28 -3.40 5.67
C TYR A 41 -10.44 -3.19 4.70
N SER A 42 -11.33 -2.26 5.04
CA SER A 42 -12.44 -1.93 4.14
C SER A 42 -11.89 -1.26 2.91
N TYR A 43 -12.25 -1.78 1.73
CA TYR A 43 -11.73 -1.23 0.49
C TYR A 43 -11.97 0.27 0.39
N ALA A 44 -10.97 0.99 -0.06
CA ALA A 44 -11.05 2.42 -0.31
C ALA A 44 -10.22 2.77 -1.55
N PRO A 45 -10.73 3.65 -2.42
CA PRO A 45 -9.93 4.10 -3.55
C PRO A 45 -8.77 4.99 -3.08
N SER A 46 -7.82 5.24 -3.98
CA SER A 46 -6.61 5.98 -3.63
C SER A 46 -6.91 7.38 -3.09
N SER A 47 -7.95 8.04 -3.59
CA SER A 47 -8.32 9.36 -3.08
C SER A 47 -8.72 9.32 -1.61
N ASP A 48 -9.47 8.28 -1.20
CA ASP A 48 -9.87 8.13 0.19
C ASP A 48 -8.67 7.73 1.06
N LEU A 49 -7.82 6.83 0.54
CA LEU A 49 -6.60 6.45 1.26
C LEU A 49 -5.72 7.67 1.50
N TYR A 50 -5.65 8.57 0.53
CA TYR A 50 -4.82 9.77 0.63
C TYR A 50 -5.26 10.68 1.77
N PHE A 51 -6.56 10.78 2.02
CA PHE A 51 -7.07 11.59 3.11
C PHE A 51 -7.12 10.85 4.44
N GLY A 52 -6.89 9.55 4.41
CA GLY A 52 -6.80 8.74 5.61
C GLY A 52 -8.06 7.94 5.88
N THR A 53 -7.87 6.74 6.39
CA THR A 53 -8.96 5.87 6.85
C THR A 53 -8.65 5.39 8.25
N ARG A 54 -9.64 4.75 8.88
CA ARG A 54 -9.52 4.31 10.27
C ARG A 54 -8.46 3.23 10.45
N GLU A 55 -8.20 2.46 9.40
CA GLU A 55 -7.30 1.32 9.48
C GLU A 55 -5.83 1.69 9.30
N PHE A 56 -5.56 2.93 8.93
CA PHE A 56 -4.20 3.36 8.64
C PHE A 56 -3.85 4.63 9.39
N GLN A 57 -2.62 4.68 9.89
CA GLN A 57 -2.08 5.87 10.56
C GLN A 57 -1.06 6.52 9.62
N ARG A 58 -1.21 7.82 9.42
CA ARG A 58 -0.23 8.56 8.62
C ARG A 58 1.12 8.60 9.33
N VAL A 59 2.19 8.36 8.59
CA VAL A 59 3.56 8.37 9.12
C VAL A 59 4.43 9.23 8.23
N ASN A 60 5.48 9.82 8.83
CA ASN A 60 6.44 10.64 8.09
C ASN A 60 7.64 9.83 7.62
N ARG A 61 7.95 8.74 8.32
CA ARG A 61 9.07 7.88 7.99
C ARG A 61 8.54 6.50 7.65
N PRO A 62 8.41 6.20 6.36
CA PRO A 62 7.86 4.91 5.98
C PRO A 62 8.80 3.77 6.32
N GLN A 63 8.21 2.62 6.61
CA GLN A 63 8.95 1.36 6.71
C GLN A 63 8.46 0.42 5.61
N ALA A 64 9.22 -0.63 5.36
CA ALA A 64 8.82 -1.65 4.38
C ALA A 64 7.44 -2.19 4.73
N GLY A 65 6.58 -2.26 3.74
CA GLY A 65 5.20 -2.73 3.91
C GLY A 65 4.17 -1.63 4.10
N ASP A 66 4.60 -0.39 4.34
CA ASP A 66 3.66 0.73 4.46
C ASP A 66 3.04 1.07 3.11
N LEU A 67 1.90 1.77 3.15
CA LEU A 67 1.32 2.35 1.94
C LEU A 67 2.06 3.61 1.54
N VAL A 68 2.23 3.78 0.23
CA VAL A 68 2.62 5.06 -0.35
C VAL A 68 1.47 5.51 -1.24
N VAL A 69 0.99 6.75 -1.03
CA VAL A 69 -0.25 7.19 -1.65
C VAL A 69 -0.11 8.58 -2.23
N TRP A 70 -0.59 8.74 -3.46
CA TRP A 70 -0.85 10.02 -4.11
C TRP A 70 -2.36 10.12 -4.27
N ARG A 71 -2.87 11.26 -4.67
CA ARG A 71 -4.33 11.42 -4.80
C ARG A 71 -4.95 10.41 -5.75
N GLY A 72 -4.26 10.07 -6.82
CA GLY A 72 -4.79 9.16 -7.83
C GLY A 72 -4.00 7.88 -7.97
N HIS A 73 -3.18 7.52 -7.00
CA HIS A 73 -2.35 6.32 -7.09
C HIS A 73 -1.95 5.83 -5.72
N ALA A 74 -1.74 4.51 -5.61
CA ALA A 74 -1.32 3.90 -4.36
C ALA A 74 -0.38 2.74 -4.64
N GLY A 75 0.49 2.46 -3.68
CA GLY A 75 1.41 1.35 -3.77
C GLY A 75 1.90 0.94 -2.38
N ILE A 76 2.86 0.03 -2.37
CA ILE A 76 3.43 -0.51 -1.14
C ILE A 76 4.92 -0.22 -1.12
N VAL A 77 5.40 0.37 -0.03
CA VAL A 77 6.82 0.66 0.14
C VAL A 77 7.57 -0.67 0.29
N VAL A 78 8.54 -0.90 -0.59
CA VAL A 78 9.36 -2.11 -0.55
C VAL A 78 10.68 -1.82 0.14
N ASN A 79 11.32 -0.72 -0.21
CA ASN A 79 12.62 -0.36 0.35
C ASN A 79 12.64 1.15 0.62
N PRO A 80 12.38 1.57 1.85
CA PRO A 80 12.31 2.99 2.15
C PRO A 80 13.66 3.70 2.03
N ALA A 81 14.78 3.01 2.26
CA ALA A 81 16.10 3.62 2.13
C ALA A 81 16.39 4.02 0.69
N GLN A 82 15.87 3.26 -0.27
CA GLN A 82 16.07 3.54 -1.70
C GLN A 82 14.81 4.08 -2.36
N HIS A 83 13.78 4.37 -1.59
CA HIS A 83 12.52 4.97 -2.06
C HIS A 83 11.77 4.08 -3.07
N VAL A 84 11.90 2.76 -2.95
CA VAL A 84 11.28 1.82 -3.88
C VAL A 84 9.91 1.40 -3.40
N PHE A 85 8.93 1.38 -4.31
CA PHE A 85 7.58 0.92 -4.03
C PHE A 85 7.11 -0.04 -5.12
N PHE A 86 6.11 -0.87 -4.79
CA PHE A 86 5.48 -1.82 -5.69
C PHE A 86 4.05 -1.36 -5.95
N SER A 87 3.61 -1.44 -7.21
CA SER A 87 2.27 -0.97 -7.56
C SER A 87 1.83 -1.52 -8.91
N ALA A 88 0.57 -1.25 -9.26
CA ALA A 88 0.07 -1.44 -10.61
C ALA A 88 0.48 -0.23 -11.43
N LEU A 89 1.45 -0.42 -12.31
CA LEU A 89 2.01 0.62 -13.17
C LEU A 89 1.45 0.47 -14.58
N ARG A 90 1.75 1.45 -15.41
CA ARG A 90 1.32 1.40 -16.81
C ARG A 90 1.84 0.15 -17.51
N SER A 91 3.03 -0.28 -17.15
CA SER A 91 3.66 -1.47 -17.73
C SER A 91 3.25 -2.78 -17.07
N GLY A 92 2.38 -2.72 -16.08
CA GLY A 92 1.96 -3.89 -15.30
C GLY A 92 2.41 -3.78 -13.85
N PHE A 93 2.28 -4.87 -13.10
CA PHE A 93 2.71 -4.87 -11.71
C PHE A 93 4.24 -4.79 -11.67
N GLY A 94 4.76 -3.92 -10.82
CA GLY A 94 6.19 -3.77 -10.72
C GLY A 94 6.60 -2.71 -9.71
N THR A 95 7.90 -2.40 -9.72
CA THR A 95 8.47 -1.44 -8.78
C THR A 95 8.93 -0.19 -9.50
N ASP A 96 8.95 0.92 -8.73
CA ASP A 96 9.48 2.18 -9.19
C ASP A 96 9.97 2.93 -7.94
N THR A 97 10.52 4.13 -8.12
CA THR A 97 10.95 4.94 -6.99
C THR A 97 10.03 6.13 -6.82
N TYR A 98 9.54 6.34 -5.60
CA TYR A 98 8.52 7.37 -5.36
C TYR A 98 9.11 8.78 -5.35
N ASP A 99 10.42 8.94 -5.38
CA ASP A 99 11.06 10.25 -5.53
C ASP A 99 11.51 10.53 -6.97
N ALA A 100 11.15 9.68 -7.92
CA ALA A 100 11.44 9.94 -9.33
C ALA A 100 10.64 11.15 -9.82
N PRO A 101 11.14 11.90 -10.80
CA PRO A 101 10.44 13.10 -11.29
C PRO A 101 8.99 12.87 -11.66
N TYR A 102 8.70 11.75 -12.31
CA TYR A 102 7.32 11.41 -12.70
C TYR A 102 6.39 11.43 -11.49
N TRP A 103 6.83 10.80 -10.38
CA TRP A 103 5.98 10.69 -9.20
C TRP A 103 5.93 11.99 -8.41
N LYS A 104 7.02 12.75 -8.39
CA LYS A 104 7.02 14.06 -7.73
C LYS A 104 6.04 15.01 -8.41
N GLU A 105 5.87 14.91 -9.71
CA GLU A 105 4.95 15.77 -10.45
C GLU A 105 3.49 15.43 -10.17
N ARG A 106 3.22 14.26 -9.61
CA ARG A 106 1.84 13.90 -9.29
C ARG A 106 1.34 14.55 -7.99
N GLY A 107 2.16 15.32 -7.33
CA GLY A 107 1.78 16.04 -6.12
C GLY A 107 2.40 15.44 -4.87
N GLY A 108 1.95 15.90 -3.72
CA GLY A 108 2.51 15.46 -2.46
C GLY A 108 2.22 13.99 -2.18
N VAL A 109 3.25 13.26 -1.80
CA VAL A 109 3.11 11.85 -1.44
C VAL A 109 2.83 11.75 0.07
N ARG A 110 2.04 10.77 0.45
CA ARG A 110 1.75 10.48 1.86
C ARG A 110 1.99 9.01 2.12
N PHE A 111 2.42 8.70 3.36
CA PHE A 111 2.70 7.34 3.78
C PHE A 111 1.77 6.98 4.92
N PHE A 112 1.30 5.73 4.93
CA PHE A 112 0.38 5.25 5.94
C PHE A 112 0.80 3.87 6.42
N ARG A 113 0.63 3.62 7.72
CA ARG A 113 0.94 2.34 8.34
C ARG A 113 -0.32 1.68 8.83
N TYR A 114 -0.47 0.41 8.50
CA TYR A 114 -1.62 -0.37 8.91
C TYR A 114 -1.67 -0.50 10.44
N ILE A 115 -2.86 -0.32 11.01
CA ILE A 115 -3.07 -0.42 12.44
C ILE A 115 -3.73 -1.77 12.71
N LYS A 116 -2.98 -2.71 13.28
CA LYS A 116 -3.53 -4.03 13.61
C LYS A 116 -4.53 -3.89 14.75
N GLY A 117 -5.61 -4.67 14.66
CA GLY A 117 -6.62 -4.66 15.69
C GLY A 117 -7.55 -3.46 15.65
N SER A 118 -7.54 -2.71 14.53
CA SER A 118 -8.38 -1.53 14.41
C SER A 118 -9.84 -1.87 14.16
N PHE A 119 -10.14 -3.14 13.81
CA PHE A 119 -11.50 -3.52 13.49
C PHE A 119 -12.35 -3.70 14.75
N PRO A 120 -13.54 -3.15 14.77
CA PRO A 120 -14.43 -3.30 15.91
C PRO A 120 -14.79 -4.74 16.20
N SER A 121 -14.80 -5.59 15.18
CA SER A 121 -15.17 -6.98 15.38
C SER A 121 -14.24 -7.73 16.31
N SER A 122 -13.11 -7.19 16.61
CA SER A 122 -12.19 -7.83 17.54
C SER A 122 -12.74 -7.79 18.95
N ARG A 123 -13.83 -7.03 19.14
CA ARG A 123 -14.41 -6.95 20.39
C ARG A 123 -15.37 -7.88 20.63
N ARG A 124 -15.51 -8.32 20.82
CA ARG A 124 -16.40 -9.06 21.04
C ARG A 124 -16.50 -9.58 21.76
#